data_fd424165e8357e4844fe0cc28e5799e7
#
_entry.id   fd424165e8357e4844fe0cc28e5799e7
#
_cell.length_a   1.000
_cell.length_b   1.000
_cell.length_c   1.000
_cell.angle_alpha   90.00
_cell.angle_beta   90.00
_cell.angle_gamma   90.00
#
_symmetry.space_group_name_H-M   'P 1'
#
loop_
_entity.id
_entity.type
_entity.pdbx_description
1 polymer ?
#
loop_
_entity_poly.entity_id
_entity_poly.type
_entity_poly.pdbx_seq_one_letter_code
_entity_poly.pdbx_strand_id
1 'polypeptide(L)'
;MNDQEILTLFNRRDESAIDAARAAYEKLCLSTARHILPDQRDAEECVSDAYLRAWNAIPPEQPASLGAYLSRITRNLALDRYDYHHAEKRSSDLTCAFEELEAVLPAAEHQEDTAEQMAFRQLLNDFLRAQTREARTYFIRRYWYGESIAEIARACRAGESSVRVSLFRTRNRLRKALEKGGIAV
;
A
#
# COMPACT_ATOMS: atom_id res chain seq x y z
N MET A 1 -3.55 -14.96 -16.69
CA MET A 1 -3.17 -13.83 -17.58
C MET A 1 -2.13 -13.01 -16.85
N ASN A 2 -1.09 -12.57 -17.53
CA ASN A 2 -0.08 -11.67 -16.98
C ASN A 2 -0.49 -10.20 -17.17
N ASP A 3 0.22 -9.25 -16.51
CA ASP A 3 -0.10 -7.82 -16.57
C ASP A 3 -0.16 -7.27 -18.00
N GLN A 4 0.77 -7.69 -18.87
CA GLN A 4 0.84 -7.21 -20.25
C GLN A 4 -0.37 -7.65 -21.08
N GLU A 5 -0.86 -8.87 -20.86
CA GLU A 5 -2.05 -9.38 -21.53
C GLU A 5 -3.29 -8.58 -21.10
N ILE A 6 -3.43 -8.32 -19.79
CA ILE A 6 -4.56 -7.54 -19.25
C ILE A 6 -4.48 -6.09 -19.74
N LEU A 7 -3.30 -5.45 -19.69
CA LEU A 7 -3.11 -4.10 -20.21
C LEU A 7 -3.41 -3.98 -21.72
N THR A 8 -3.13 -5.04 -22.49
CA THR A 8 -3.48 -5.10 -23.90
C THR A 8 -5.01 -5.04 -24.10
N LEU A 9 -5.78 -5.73 -23.25
CA LEU A 9 -7.24 -5.66 -23.27
C LEU A 9 -7.74 -4.24 -22.93
N PHE A 10 -7.19 -3.61 -21.89
CA PHE A 10 -7.50 -2.22 -21.54
C PHE A 10 -7.24 -1.27 -22.71
N ASN A 11 -6.08 -1.39 -23.35
CA ASN A 11 -5.70 -0.55 -24.49
C ASN A 11 -6.61 -0.75 -25.71
N ARG A 12 -7.15 -1.96 -25.90
CA ARG A 12 -8.12 -2.26 -26.95
C ARG A 12 -9.56 -1.91 -26.60
N ARG A 13 -9.81 -1.41 -25.38
CA ARG A 13 -11.15 -1.16 -24.85
C ARG A 13 -12.03 -2.42 -24.87
N ASP A 14 -11.43 -3.57 -24.62
CA ASP A 14 -12.14 -4.83 -24.48
C ASP A 14 -12.69 -4.94 -23.05
N GLU A 15 -13.99 -5.06 -22.90
CA GLU A 15 -14.66 -5.10 -21.59
C GLU A 15 -14.18 -6.27 -20.72
N SER A 16 -13.68 -7.35 -21.31
CA SER A 16 -13.08 -8.48 -20.60
C SER A 16 -11.83 -8.10 -19.78
N ALA A 17 -11.23 -6.92 -20.04
CA ALA A 17 -10.12 -6.39 -19.26
C ALA A 17 -10.47 -6.23 -17.78
N ILE A 18 -11.70 -5.80 -17.46
CA ILE A 18 -12.17 -5.60 -16.09
C ILE A 18 -12.28 -6.94 -15.38
N ASP A 19 -12.86 -7.94 -16.04
CA ASP A 19 -13.02 -9.28 -15.45
C ASP A 19 -11.67 -9.96 -15.23
N ALA A 20 -10.76 -9.81 -16.20
CA ALA A 20 -9.39 -10.32 -16.09
C ALA A 20 -8.61 -9.65 -14.95
N ALA A 21 -8.70 -8.32 -14.83
CA ALA A 21 -8.08 -7.57 -13.73
C ALA A 21 -8.69 -7.95 -12.37
N ARG A 22 -10.01 -8.14 -12.31
CA ARG A 22 -10.70 -8.60 -11.11
C ARG A 22 -10.23 -9.98 -10.69
N ALA A 23 -10.20 -10.94 -11.62
CA ALA A 23 -9.75 -12.30 -11.34
C ALA A 23 -8.30 -12.34 -10.79
N ALA A 24 -7.42 -11.46 -11.29
CA ALA A 24 -6.03 -11.39 -10.87
C ALA A 24 -5.83 -10.64 -9.54
N TYR A 25 -6.56 -9.53 -9.31
CA TYR A 25 -6.21 -8.56 -8.27
C TYR A 25 -7.30 -8.26 -7.23
N GLU A 26 -8.48 -8.90 -7.29
CA GLU A 26 -9.58 -8.63 -6.37
C GLU A 26 -9.17 -8.82 -4.89
N LYS A 27 -8.47 -9.92 -4.59
CA LYS A 27 -8.00 -10.20 -3.22
C LYS A 27 -7.05 -9.12 -2.70
N LEU A 28 -6.15 -8.62 -3.56
CA LEU A 28 -5.21 -7.55 -3.22
C LEU A 28 -5.96 -6.24 -2.96
N CYS A 29 -6.84 -5.83 -3.87
CA CYS A 29 -7.62 -4.61 -3.76
C CYS A 29 -8.56 -4.64 -2.54
N LEU A 30 -9.28 -5.75 -2.33
CA LEU A 30 -10.13 -5.92 -1.14
C LEU A 30 -9.33 -5.89 0.16
N SER A 31 -8.16 -6.53 0.20
CA SER A 31 -7.27 -6.46 1.36
C SER A 31 -6.86 -5.02 1.63
N THR A 32 -6.46 -4.27 0.60
CA THR A 32 -6.08 -2.85 0.70
C THR A 32 -7.24 -1.99 1.23
N ALA A 33 -8.44 -2.14 0.67
CA ALA A 33 -9.61 -1.38 1.08
C ALA A 33 -10.05 -1.70 2.53
N ARG A 34 -10.09 -2.98 2.91
CA ARG A 34 -10.48 -3.44 4.25
C ARG A 34 -9.53 -3.03 5.37
N HIS A 35 -8.27 -2.73 5.06
CA HIS A 35 -7.34 -2.17 6.05
C HIS A 35 -7.64 -0.72 6.40
N ILE A 36 -8.37 -0.02 5.54
CA ILE A 36 -8.68 1.41 5.69
C ILE A 36 -10.15 1.60 6.07
N LEU A 37 -11.05 0.88 5.41
CA LEU A 37 -12.48 0.99 5.61
C LEU A 37 -12.99 -0.10 6.55
N PRO A 38 -13.69 0.26 7.66
CA PRO A 38 -14.21 -0.72 8.61
C PRO A 38 -15.44 -1.48 8.08
N ASP A 39 -16.20 -0.88 7.15
CA ASP A 39 -17.38 -1.50 6.55
C ASP A 39 -17.01 -2.31 5.31
N GLN A 40 -17.53 -3.55 5.23
CA GLN A 40 -17.24 -4.45 4.13
C GLN A 40 -17.85 -3.97 2.80
N ARG A 41 -19.05 -3.38 2.83
CA ARG A 41 -19.72 -2.88 1.62
C ARG A 41 -18.97 -1.70 1.04
N ASP A 42 -18.51 -0.79 1.91
CA ASP A 42 -17.67 0.34 1.50
C ASP A 42 -16.37 -0.12 0.85
N ALA A 43 -15.74 -1.17 1.38
CA ALA A 43 -14.54 -1.74 0.79
C ALA A 43 -14.81 -2.39 -0.58
N GLU A 44 -15.91 -3.12 -0.74
CA GLU A 44 -16.28 -3.75 -2.01
C GLU A 44 -16.66 -2.71 -3.07
N GLU A 45 -17.37 -1.65 -2.70
CA GLU A 45 -17.71 -0.55 -3.57
C GLU A 45 -16.46 0.23 -3.99
N CYS A 46 -15.56 0.50 -3.05
CA CYS A 46 -14.28 1.14 -3.32
C CYS A 46 -13.43 0.37 -4.35
N VAL A 47 -13.42 -0.96 -4.27
CA VAL A 47 -12.72 -1.82 -5.23
C VAL A 47 -13.38 -1.76 -6.62
N SER A 48 -14.72 -1.73 -6.67
CA SER A 48 -15.45 -1.56 -7.94
C SER A 48 -15.13 -0.21 -8.60
N ASP A 49 -15.08 0.85 -7.81
CA ASP A 49 -14.70 2.19 -8.27
C ASP A 49 -13.24 2.23 -8.78
N ALA A 50 -12.35 1.46 -8.15
CA ALA A 50 -10.96 1.38 -8.58
C ALA A 50 -10.82 0.75 -9.98
N TYR A 51 -11.59 -0.30 -10.29
CA TYR A 51 -11.61 -0.87 -11.65
C TYR A 51 -12.18 0.11 -12.66
N LEU A 52 -13.25 0.83 -12.32
CA LEU A 52 -13.84 1.85 -13.19
C LEU A 52 -12.84 2.99 -13.45
N ARG A 53 -12.12 3.45 -12.44
CA ARG A 53 -11.05 4.45 -12.61
C ARG A 53 -9.94 3.94 -13.52
N ALA A 54 -9.49 2.71 -13.32
CA ALA A 54 -8.47 2.11 -14.18
C ALA A 54 -8.94 2.00 -15.62
N TRP A 55 -10.20 1.57 -15.84
CA TRP A 55 -10.81 1.54 -17.16
C TRP A 55 -10.81 2.91 -17.86
N ASN A 56 -11.13 3.96 -17.14
CA ASN A 56 -11.18 5.31 -17.69
C ASN A 56 -9.77 5.91 -17.92
N ALA A 57 -8.78 5.50 -17.15
CA ALA A 57 -7.43 6.06 -17.23
C ALA A 57 -6.52 5.32 -18.23
N ILE A 58 -6.76 4.04 -18.48
CA ILE A 58 -5.98 3.21 -19.40
C ILE A 58 -6.79 2.99 -20.69
N PRO A 59 -6.34 3.44 -21.90
CA PRO A 59 -5.28 4.41 -22.09
C PRO A 59 -5.73 5.84 -21.76
N PRO A 60 -4.87 6.85 -21.64
CA PRO A 60 -3.47 6.88 -22.08
C PRO A 60 -2.43 6.38 -21.05
N GLU A 61 -2.80 6.18 -19.77
CA GLU A 61 -1.85 5.70 -18.79
C GLU A 61 -1.35 4.29 -19.13
N GLN A 62 -0.05 4.05 -18.87
CA GLN A 62 0.60 2.75 -19.10
C GLN A 62 1.38 2.35 -17.85
N PRO A 63 0.71 1.79 -16.82
CA PRO A 63 1.37 1.38 -15.61
C PRO A 63 2.35 0.22 -15.87
N ALA A 64 3.54 0.31 -15.28
CA ALA A 64 4.54 -0.75 -15.35
C ALA A 64 4.07 -2.03 -14.63
N SER A 65 3.26 -1.87 -13.57
CA SER A 65 2.60 -2.96 -12.85
C SER A 65 1.13 -2.61 -12.63
N LEU A 66 0.25 -3.45 -13.16
CA LEU A 66 -1.21 -3.25 -13.02
C LEU A 66 -1.66 -3.47 -11.58
N GLY A 67 -1.10 -4.45 -10.88
CA GLY A 67 -1.44 -4.72 -9.48
C GLY A 67 -1.07 -3.56 -8.55
N ALA A 68 0.13 -2.98 -8.71
CA ALA A 68 0.56 -1.81 -7.94
C ALA A 68 -0.32 -0.58 -8.27
N TYR A 69 -0.65 -0.39 -9.54
CA TYR A 69 -1.51 0.68 -10.01
C TYR A 69 -2.93 0.59 -9.40
N LEU A 70 -3.56 -0.58 -9.47
CA LEU A 70 -4.89 -0.83 -8.88
C LEU A 70 -4.87 -0.68 -7.37
N SER A 71 -3.84 -1.19 -6.69
CA SER A 71 -3.69 -1.04 -5.24
C SER A 71 -3.57 0.42 -4.83
N ARG A 72 -2.83 1.25 -5.58
CA ARG A 72 -2.73 2.70 -5.36
C ARG A 72 -4.09 3.40 -5.55
N ILE A 73 -4.80 3.10 -6.63
CA ILE A 73 -6.14 3.69 -6.86
C ILE A 73 -7.10 3.28 -5.74
N THR A 74 -7.15 2.00 -5.40
CA THR A 74 -8.01 1.48 -4.33
C THR A 74 -7.72 2.15 -3.01
N ARG A 75 -6.43 2.31 -2.67
CA ARG A 75 -6.01 3.01 -1.46
C ARG A 75 -6.49 4.44 -1.42
N ASN A 76 -6.27 5.20 -2.49
CA ASN A 76 -6.67 6.60 -2.56
C ASN A 76 -8.18 6.75 -2.40
N LEU A 77 -8.96 5.91 -3.09
CA LEU A 77 -10.42 5.90 -2.97
C LEU A 77 -10.89 5.51 -1.56
N ALA A 78 -10.22 4.54 -0.93
CA ALA A 78 -10.54 4.14 0.43
C ALA A 78 -10.25 5.25 1.44
N LEU A 79 -9.15 5.99 1.25
CA LEU A 79 -8.81 7.15 2.06
C LEU A 79 -9.82 8.28 1.88
N ASP A 80 -10.15 8.64 0.65
CA ASP A 80 -11.15 9.67 0.34
C ASP A 80 -12.51 9.33 1.00
N ARG A 81 -12.92 8.06 0.95
CA ARG A 81 -14.17 7.58 1.56
C ARG A 81 -14.11 7.57 3.08
N TYR A 82 -12.99 7.14 3.65
CA TYR A 82 -12.75 7.16 5.09
C TYR A 82 -12.82 8.59 5.63
N ASP A 83 -12.26 9.57 4.92
CA ASP A 83 -12.28 10.97 5.28
C ASP A 83 -13.68 11.58 5.22
N TYR A 84 -14.46 11.24 4.21
CA TYR A 84 -15.86 11.65 4.11
C TYR A 84 -16.66 11.20 5.35
N HIS A 85 -16.35 10.02 5.89
CA HIS A 85 -17.03 9.49 7.10
C HIS A 85 -16.43 10.01 8.42
N HIS A 86 -15.19 10.53 8.43
CA HIS A 86 -14.45 10.84 9.67
C HIS A 86 -13.91 12.27 9.76
N ALA A 87 -14.40 13.23 8.94
CA ALA A 87 -14.09 14.68 8.95
C ALA A 87 -12.63 15.11 9.18
N GLU A 88 -12.04 15.63 8.13
CA GLU A 88 -11.00 16.68 7.98
C GLU A 88 -9.55 16.47 8.43
N LYS A 89 -9.17 15.58 9.33
CA LYS A 89 -7.79 15.64 9.88
C LYS A 89 -6.86 14.46 9.56
N ARG A 90 -7.36 13.38 9.01
CA ARG A 90 -6.59 12.12 8.87
C ARG A 90 -6.04 11.80 7.48
N SER A 91 -6.57 12.39 6.41
CA SER A 91 -6.23 12.04 5.02
C SER A 91 -4.78 12.38 4.66
N SER A 92 -4.33 13.57 5.02
CA SER A 92 -2.97 14.02 4.72
C SER A 92 -1.90 13.16 5.42
N ASP A 93 -2.20 12.65 6.62
CA ASP A 93 -1.28 11.84 7.41
C ASP A 93 -1.09 10.43 6.85
N LEU A 94 -2.16 9.82 6.31
CA LEU A 94 -2.08 8.50 5.67
C LEU A 94 -1.38 8.54 4.31
N THR A 95 -1.71 9.52 3.47
CA THR A 95 -1.03 9.74 2.19
C THR A 95 0.47 9.96 2.42
N CYS A 96 0.82 10.83 3.37
CA CYS A 96 2.21 11.08 3.75
C CYS A 96 2.91 9.81 4.28
N ALA A 97 2.21 8.95 5.04
CA ALA A 97 2.80 7.70 5.55
C ALA A 97 3.18 6.75 4.41
N PHE A 98 2.34 6.65 3.39
CA PHE A 98 2.62 5.78 2.25
C PHE A 98 3.72 6.32 1.35
N GLU A 99 3.73 7.63 1.07
CA GLU A 99 4.83 8.27 0.34
C GLU A 99 6.17 8.08 1.06
N GLU A 100 6.18 8.20 2.39
CA GLU A 100 7.35 7.94 3.22
C GLU A 100 7.86 6.48 3.09
N LEU A 101 6.96 5.51 2.95
CA LEU A 101 7.32 4.10 2.83
C LEU A 101 7.69 3.73 1.40
N GLU A 102 6.97 4.23 0.40
CA GLU A 102 7.29 4.04 -1.02
C GLU A 102 8.71 4.54 -1.36
N ALA A 103 9.17 5.59 -0.70
CA ALA A 103 10.54 6.10 -0.86
C ALA A 103 11.64 5.12 -0.39
N VAL A 104 11.30 4.03 0.28
CA VAL A 104 12.25 3.05 0.83
C VAL A 104 11.94 1.60 0.45
N LEU A 105 10.84 1.36 -0.23
CA LEU A 105 10.50 0.03 -0.73
C LEU A 105 10.80 -0.06 -2.24
N PRO A 106 11.22 -1.22 -2.74
CA PRO A 106 11.35 -1.45 -4.17
C PRO A 106 9.98 -1.29 -4.84
N ALA A 107 9.98 -0.82 -6.09
CA ALA A 107 8.77 -0.81 -6.90
C ALA A 107 8.21 -2.24 -6.96
N ALA A 108 7.01 -2.43 -6.44
CA ALA A 108 6.40 -3.75 -6.39
C ALA A 108 6.00 -4.18 -7.80
N GLU A 109 6.83 -5.00 -8.44
CA GLU A 109 6.39 -5.80 -9.56
C GLU A 109 5.52 -6.93 -8.99
N HIS A 110 4.21 -6.78 -9.16
CA HIS A 110 3.26 -7.81 -8.75
C HIS A 110 3.21 -8.91 -9.82
N GLN A 111 4.06 -9.88 -9.66
CA GLN A 111 3.88 -11.21 -10.25
C GLN A 111 3.63 -12.20 -9.12
N GLU A 112 2.85 -13.27 -9.44
CA GLU A 112 2.49 -14.37 -8.53
C GLU A 112 3.63 -14.80 -7.62
N ASP A 113 3.35 -15.21 -6.37
CA ASP A 113 4.28 -15.60 -5.29
C ASP A 113 5.64 -16.13 -5.78
N THR A 114 6.47 -15.23 -6.23
CA THR A 114 7.81 -15.55 -6.70
C THR A 114 8.72 -15.78 -5.50
N ALA A 115 9.78 -16.57 -5.68
CA ALA A 115 10.79 -16.77 -4.65
C ALA A 115 11.33 -15.42 -4.11
N GLU A 116 11.38 -14.39 -4.97
CA GLU A 116 11.80 -13.04 -4.60
C GLU A 116 10.84 -12.35 -3.64
N GLN A 117 9.53 -12.49 -3.83
CA GLN A 117 8.54 -11.93 -2.92
C GLN A 117 8.54 -12.65 -1.56
N MET A 118 8.73 -13.96 -1.57
CA MET A 118 8.88 -14.72 -0.34
C MET A 118 10.15 -14.28 0.42
N ALA A 119 11.26 -14.10 -0.30
CA ALA A 119 12.51 -13.59 0.27
C ALA A 119 12.34 -12.17 0.82
N PHE A 120 11.66 -11.28 0.10
CA PHE A 120 11.34 -9.93 0.56
C PHE A 120 10.48 -9.95 1.83
N ARG A 121 9.40 -10.75 1.85
CA ARG A 121 8.53 -10.90 3.04
C ARG A 121 9.31 -11.44 4.24
N GLN A 122 10.18 -12.42 4.01
CA GLN A 122 11.03 -12.97 5.05
C GLN A 122 11.99 -11.91 5.60
N LEU A 123 12.70 -11.19 4.72
CA LEU A 123 13.61 -10.12 5.09
C LEU A 123 12.90 -9.02 5.90
N LEU A 124 11.71 -8.57 5.46
CA LEU A 124 10.92 -7.57 6.17
C LEU A 124 10.49 -8.06 7.55
N ASN A 125 10.05 -9.31 7.67
CA ASN A 125 9.67 -9.90 8.95
C ASN A 125 10.87 -10.00 9.91
N ASP A 126 12.01 -10.46 9.42
CA ASP A 126 13.22 -10.58 10.23
C ASP A 126 13.76 -9.20 10.64
N PHE A 127 13.71 -8.23 9.71
CA PHE A 127 14.02 -6.84 10.02
C PHE A 127 13.14 -6.29 11.15
N LEU A 128 11.82 -6.47 11.06
CA LEU A 128 10.88 -5.97 12.08
C LEU A 128 11.09 -6.70 13.43
N ARG A 129 11.38 -7.99 13.42
CA ARG A 129 11.71 -8.76 14.64
C ARG A 129 12.97 -8.24 15.32
N ALA A 130 13.96 -7.81 14.55
CA ALA A 130 15.21 -7.26 15.06
C ALA A 130 15.09 -5.84 15.65
N GLN A 131 13.98 -5.12 15.38
CA GLN A 131 13.76 -3.81 15.96
C GLN A 131 13.35 -3.89 17.43
N THR A 132 13.62 -2.82 18.18
CA THR A 132 13.06 -2.69 19.53
C THR A 132 11.53 -2.76 19.50
N ARG A 133 10.92 -3.22 20.60
CA ARG A 133 9.45 -3.30 20.69
C ARG A 133 8.79 -1.97 20.35
N GLU A 134 9.36 -0.88 20.83
CA GLU A 134 8.84 0.48 20.60
C GLU A 134 8.93 0.87 19.13
N ALA A 135 10.10 0.76 18.49
CA ALA A 135 10.30 1.11 17.08
C ALA A 135 9.42 0.27 16.16
N ARG A 136 9.30 -1.04 16.43
CA ARG A 136 8.40 -1.94 15.72
C ARG A 136 6.94 -1.54 15.87
N THR A 137 6.51 -1.20 17.09
CA THR A 137 5.14 -0.76 17.37
C THR A 137 4.81 0.51 16.59
N TYR A 138 5.69 1.52 16.61
CA TYR A 138 5.49 2.77 15.86
C TYR A 138 5.44 2.51 14.36
N PHE A 139 6.33 1.66 13.85
CA PHE A 139 6.37 1.31 12.43
C PHE A 139 5.09 0.63 11.97
N ILE A 140 4.61 -0.39 12.70
CA ILE A 140 3.38 -1.10 12.36
C ILE A 140 2.17 -0.16 12.47
N ARG A 141 2.07 0.65 13.51
CA ARG A 141 0.98 1.62 13.68
C ARG A 141 0.94 2.64 12.53
N ARG A 142 2.11 3.15 12.12
CA ARG A 142 2.20 4.14 11.06
C ARG A 142 1.87 3.54 9.69
N TYR A 143 2.53 2.44 9.31
CA TYR A 143 2.52 1.94 7.94
C TYR A 143 1.53 0.81 7.67
N TRP A 144 1.09 0.13 8.73
CA TRP A 144 0.10 -0.93 8.60
C TRP A 144 -1.31 -0.44 8.96
N TYR A 145 -1.44 0.30 10.06
CA TYR A 145 -2.72 0.82 10.53
C TYR A 145 -2.98 2.26 10.09
N GLY A 146 -2.02 2.95 9.46
CA GLY A 146 -2.16 4.29 8.93
C GLY A 146 -2.35 5.38 9.99
N GLU A 147 -1.96 5.11 11.24
CA GLU A 147 -2.13 6.08 12.32
C GLU A 147 -1.22 7.31 12.14
N SER A 148 -1.74 8.48 12.50
CA SER A 148 -0.95 9.71 12.56
C SER A 148 0.11 9.65 13.65
N ILE A 149 1.14 10.48 13.53
CA ILE A 149 2.20 10.58 14.56
C ILE A 149 1.59 10.96 15.91
N ALA A 150 0.60 11.86 15.92
CA ALA A 150 -0.09 12.28 17.14
C ALA A 150 -0.89 11.15 17.80
N GLU A 151 -1.56 10.30 17.00
CA GLU A 151 -2.28 9.13 17.51
C GLU A 151 -1.34 8.08 18.09
N ILE A 152 -0.23 7.78 17.38
CA ILE A 152 0.81 6.88 17.87
C ILE A 152 1.40 7.40 19.19
N ALA A 153 1.74 8.68 19.25
CA ALA A 153 2.29 9.31 20.43
C ALA A 153 1.35 9.20 21.62
N ARG A 154 0.05 9.48 21.41
CA ARG A 154 -0.99 9.35 22.45
C ARG A 154 -1.16 7.90 22.91
N ALA A 155 -1.29 6.97 21.96
CA ALA A 155 -1.51 5.56 22.27
C ALA A 155 -0.32 4.90 22.98
N CYS A 156 0.90 5.33 22.64
CA CYS A 156 2.13 4.79 23.21
C CYS A 156 2.68 5.61 24.39
N ARG A 157 1.98 6.70 24.80
CA ARG A 157 2.42 7.63 25.86
C ARG A 157 3.82 8.18 25.59
N ALA A 158 4.10 8.55 24.34
CA ALA A 158 5.37 9.05 23.86
C ALA A 158 5.24 10.49 23.34
N GLY A 159 6.35 11.19 23.21
CA GLY A 159 6.36 12.48 22.53
C GLY A 159 6.31 12.32 21.00
N GLU A 160 5.58 13.18 20.29
CA GLU A 160 5.51 13.14 18.82
C GLU A 160 6.89 13.21 18.15
N SER A 161 7.79 14.04 18.69
CA SER A 161 9.17 14.16 18.20
C SER A 161 9.91 12.83 18.32
N SER A 162 9.72 12.09 19.41
CA SER A 162 10.32 10.78 19.62
C SER A 162 9.81 9.75 18.61
N VAL A 163 8.48 9.73 18.37
CA VAL A 163 7.86 8.86 17.36
C VAL A 163 8.42 9.18 15.98
N ARG A 164 8.47 10.46 15.60
CA ARG A 164 8.98 10.93 14.30
C ARG A 164 10.44 10.52 14.07
N VAL A 165 11.30 10.74 15.05
CA VAL A 165 12.72 10.34 14.99
C VAL A 165 12.87 8.82 14.91
N SER A 166 12.08 8.08 15.68
CA SER A 166 12.10 6.61 15.67
C SER A 166 11.70 6.05 14.29
N LEU A 167 10.61 6.56 13.71
CA LEU A 167 10.15 6.18 12.37
C LEU A 167 11.22 6.48 11.31
N PHE A 168 11.79 7.68 11.31
CA PHE A 168 12.86 8.06 10.38
C PHE A 168 14.07 7.11 10.48
N ARG A 169 14.53 6.83 11.70
CA ARG A 169 15.66 5.89 11.92
C ARG A 169 15.32 4.48 11.46
N THR A 170 14.10 4.03 11.68
CA THR A 170 13.66 2.69 11.29
C THR A 170 13.56 2.55 9.79
N ARG A 171 13.04 3.56 9.05
CA ARG A 171 13.06 3.57 7.59
C ARG A 171 14.47 3.51 7.01
N ASN A 172 15.38 4.32 7.55
CA ASN A 172 16.77 4.31 7.08
C ASN A 172 17.49 2.97 7.33
N ARG A 173 17.15 2.28 8.43
CA ARG A 173 17.66 0.92 8.69
C ARG A 173 17.04 -0.09 7.73
N LEU A 174 15.76 0.04 7.43
CA LEU A 174 15.08 -0.82 6.46
C LEU A 174 15.71 -0.69 5.08
N ARG A 175 15.91 0.55 4.60
CA ARG A 175 16.61 0.80 3.32
C ARG A 175 17.95 0.06 3.26
N LYS A 176 18.80 0.23 4.28
CA LYS A 176 20.10 -0.44 4.35
C LYS A 176 19.98 -1.97 4.40
N ALA A 177 18.95 -2.50 5.03
CA ALA A 177 18.71 -3.94 5.08
C ALA A 177 18.30 -4.48 3.72
N LEU A 178 17.47 -3.75 2.97
CA LEU A 178 17.07 -4.09 1.60
C LEU A 178 18.26 -4.07 0.65
N GLU A 179 19.05 -2.99 0.65
CA GLU A 179 20.28 -2.88 -0.15
C GLU A 179 21.23 -4.02 0.13
N LYS A 180 21.44 -4.36 1.41
CA LYS A 180 22.30 -5.49 1.82
C LYS A 180 21.75 -6.85 1.41
N GLY A 181 20.42 -6.98 1.33
CA GLY A 181 19.74 -8.17 0.83
C GLY A 181 19.73 -8.29 -0.70
N GLY A 182 20.37 -7.35 -1.41
CA GLY A 182 20.42 -7.34 -2.88
C GLY A 182 19.13 -6.85 -3.55
N ILE A 183 18.24 -6.20 -2.76
CA ILE A 183 16.99 -5.64 -3.26
C ILE A 183 17.26 -4.16 -3.61
N ALA A 184 17.11 -3.80 -4.88
CA ALA A 184 17.25 -2.41 -5.34
C ALA A 184 16.09 -1.55 -4.78
N VAL A 185 16.43 -0.40 -4.18
CA VAL A 185 15.50 0.55 -3.56
C VAL A 185 15.52 1.88 -4.30
#